data_e0d5789717bfe52cb9da9c3146b162d9
#
_entry.id   e0d5789717bfe52cb9da9c3146b162d9
#
_cell.length_a   1.000
_cell.length_b   1.000
_cell.length_c   1.000
_cell.angle_alpha   90.00
_cell.angle_beta   90.00
_cell.angle_gamma   90.00
#
_symmetry.space_group_name_H-M   'P 1'
#
loop_
_entity.id
_entity.type
_entity.pdbx_description
1 polymer ?
#
loop_
_entity_poly.entity_id
_entity_poly.type
_entity_poly.pdbx_seq_one_letter_code
_entity_poly.pdbx_strand_id
1 'polypeptide(L)'
;MSSRNRTPSALEPYLRLPPEASLILLTGTLGCSVHWLTARFGGSLLNAEKTLAVEGSHDKEIGVVLVSWMRDLAFWKNEIRRTTGVDVAKVAREGRFGFVDCFTTLSDMKEEGIMAEMEKMVTAAITQIVQQKRDVVLVLDSPDTLLALNLCTAQQLNTLLLALRSSVHSSIASVSADLPLLAAATSDMDRIPTPLETECAAFVIQQAHMSRFVMSVRELDTGAAKDISGVLRVTRGGAAYDEDEEDGEEVKEMEALYLVQKDGNARVFERGSSSM
;
A
#
# COMPACT_ATOMS: atom_id res chain seq x y z
N MET A 1 16.65 -21.78 14.09
CA MET A 1 15.67 -20.71 13.85
C MET A 1 15.52 -20.55 12.34
N SER A 2 14.34 -20.77 11.83
CA SER A 2 14.07 -20.94 10.39
C SER A 2 14.22 -19.62 9.64
N SER A 3 15.01 -19.60 8.56
CA SER A 3 15.24 -18.45 7.65
C SER A 3 13.99 -18.06 6.82
N ARG A 4 12.82 -18.54 7.19
CA ARG A 4 11.61 -18.55 6.34
C ARG A 4 10.89 -17.23 6.12
N ASN A 5 11.19 -16.16 6.86
CA ASN A 5 10.45 -14.90 6.74
C ASN A 5 11.36 -13.67 6.80
N ARG A 6 12.56 -13.78 6.23
CA ARG A 6 13.49 -12.66 6.22
C ARG A 6 13.08 -11.63 5.17
N THR A 7 12.94 -10.38 5.58
CA THR A 7 12.76 -9.26 4.65
C THR A 7 13.99 -9.16 3.74
N PRO A 8 13.85 -9.05 2.42
CA PRO A 8 14.97 -8.77 1.54
C PRO A 8 15.68 -7.48 1.99
N SER A 9 17.01 -7.52 2.10
CA SER A 9 17.78 -6.36 2.57
C SER A 9 17.54 -5.10 1.72
N ALA A 10 17.33 -5.26 0.42
CA ALA A 10 17.00 -4.16 -0.48
C ALA A 10 15.68 -3.46 -0.15
N LEU A 11 14.74 -4.13 0.55
CA LEU A 11 13.45 -3.56 0.95
C LEU A 11 13.44 -3.00 2.38
N GLU A 12 14.40 -3.39 3.23
CA GLU A 12 14.43 -2.98 4.64
C GLU A 12 14.35 -1.45 4.85
N PRO A 13 15.03 -0.61 4.06
CA PRO A 13 14.92 0.85 4.22
C PRO A 13 13.51 1.40 4.00
N TYR A 14 12.76 0.82 3.06
CA TYR A 14 11.43 1.31 2.69
C TYR A 14 10.31 0.78 3.60
N LEU A 15 10.55 -0.34 4.31
CA LEU A 15 9.54 -0.99 5.17
C LEU A 15 9.57 -0.51 6.62
N ARG A 16 10.32 0.54 6.91
CA ARG A 16 10.32 1.23 8.20
C ARG A 16 9.00 1.99 8.41
N LEU A 17 8.79 2.48 9.62
CA LEU A 17 7.69 3.39 9.90
C LEU A 17 7.84 4.64 9.01
N PRO A 18 6.84 4.95 8.16
CA PRO A 18 6.91 6.16 7.34
C PRO A 18 6.88 7.41 8.21
N PRO A 19 7.45 8.53 7.78
CA PRO A 19 7.31 9.81 8.45
C PRO A 19 5.85 10.20 8.69
N GLU A 20 5.62 11.07 9.69
CA GLU A 20 4.28 11.59 9.98
C GLU A 20 3.69 12.29 8.76
N ALA A 21 2.37 12.19 8.60
CA ALA A 21 1.58 12.73 7.49
C ALA A 21 1.93 12.18 6.09
N SER A 22 2.92 11.28 5.95
CA SER A 22 3.35 10.76 4.65
C SER A 22 2.40 9.74 4.06
N LEU A 23 2.43 9.64 2.73
CA LEU A 23 1.78 8.60 1.93
C LEU A 23 2.84 7.79 1.19
N ILE A 24 2.74 6.47 1.24
CA ILE A 24 3.44 5.55 0.36
C ILE A 24 2.44 4.99 -0.64
N LEU A 25 2.76 5.06 -1.93
CA LEU A 25 1.93 4.52 -2.99
C LEU A 25 2.53 3.23 -3.53
N LEU A 26 1.74 2.16 -3.52
CA LEU A 26 2.07 0.87 -4.12
C LEU A 26 1.25 0.70 -5.40
N THR A 27 1.91 0.49 -6.54
CA THR A 27 1.20 0.32 -7.80
C THR A 27 1.51 -1.03 -8.44
N GLY A 28 0.49 -1.66 -8.99
CA GLY A 28 0.62 -2.92 -9.73
C GLY A 28 0.00 -2.84 -11.10
N THR A 29 0.55 -3.59 -12.05
CA THR A 29 -0.06 -3.82 -13.35
C THR A 29 -0.71 -5.20 -13.40
N LEU A 30 -1.59 -5.43 -14.37
CA LEU A 30 -2.20 -6.73 -14.63
C LEU A 30 -1.10 -7.81 -14.70
N GLY A 31 -1.31 -8.93 -14.00
CA GLY A 31 -0.30 -9.97 -13.84
C GLY A 31 0.66 -9.79 -12.67
N CYS A 32 0.85 -8.58 -12.16
CA CYS A 32 1.75 -8.26 -11.04
C CYS A 32 1.02 -7.62 -9.86
N SER A 33 0.56 -8.45 -8.94
CA SER A 33 -0.14 -7.94 -7.74
C SER A 33 0.80 -7.42 -6.66
N VAL A 34 0.42 -6.29 -6.05
CA VAL A 34 1.18 -5.65 -4.94
C VAL A 34 0.82 -6.17 -3.56
N HIS A 35 -0.14 -7.09 -3.41
CA HIS A 35 -0.62 -7.55 -2.10
C HIS A 35 0.50 -8.09 -1.19
N TRP A 36 1.52 -8.72 -1.76
CA TRP A 36 2.67 -9.20 -1.00
C TRP A 36 3.51 -8.07 -0.39
N LEU A 37 3.62 -6.92 -1.08
CA LEU A 37 4.24 -5.69 -0.55
C LEU A 37 3.37 -5.08 0.55
N THR A 38 2.07 -4.92 0.30
CA THR A 38 1.10 -4.43 1.29
C THR A 38 1.14 -5.27 2.57
N ALA A 39 1.17 -6.62 2.43
CA ALA A 39 1.28 -7.52 3.56
C ALA A 39 2.62 -7.37 4.31
N ARG A 40 3.72 -7.12 3.59
CA ARG A 40 5.02 -6.88 4.21
C ARG A 40 5.07 -5.57 4.97
N PHE A 41 4.52 -4.49 4.42
CA PHE A 41 4.39 -3.23 5.15
C PHE A 41 3.59 -3.42 6.43
N GLY A 42 2.36 -3.93 6.33
CA GLY A 42 1.50 -4.17 7.49
C GLY A 42 2.16 -5.08 8.52
N GLY A 43 2.78 -6.17 8.08
CA GLY A 43 3.44 -7.11 8.99
C GLY A 43 4.74 -6.57 9.60
N SER A 44 5.52 -5.75 8.89
CA SER A 44 6.72 -5.11 9.44
C SER A 44 6.37 -4.11 10.54
N LEU A 45 5.32 -3.31 10.34
CA LEU A 45 4.81 -2.34 11.32
C LEU A 45 4.23 -3.01 12.57
N LEU A 46 3.64 -4.21 12.41
CA LEU A 46 3.10 -4.98 13.52
C LEU A 46 4.14 -5.82 14.28
N ASN A 47 5.35 -5.95 13.74
CA ASN A 47 6.42 -6.71 14.38
C ASN A 47 7.18 -5.82 15.39
N ALA A 48 6.78 -5.89 16.65
CA ALA A 48 7.25 -5.03 17.73
C ALA A 48 8.79 -5.05 17.94
N GLU A 49 9.46 -6.16 17.64
CA GLU A 49 10.91 -6.26 17.80
C GLU A 49 11.70 -5.35 16.84
N LYS A 50 11.08 -4.98 15.72
CA LYS A 50 11.72 -4.12 14.71
C LYS A 50 11.37 -2.64 14.85
N THR A 51 10.25 -2.32 15.45
CA THR A 51 9.77 -0.94 15.59
C THR A 51 10.51 -0.17 16.69
N LEU A 52 11.03 -0.87 17.69
CA LEU A 52 11.83 -0.29 18.79
C LEU A 52 13.29 0.00 18.43
N ALA A 53 13.77 -0.39 17.26
CA ALA A 53 15.17 -0.30 16.88
C ALA A 53 15.56 1.04 16.21
N VAL A 54 14.64 1.98 16.08
CA VAL A 54 14.99 3.34 15.65
C VAL A 54 15.17 4.19 16.91
N GLU A 55 16.42 4.32 17.35
CA GLU A 55 16.80 5.26 18.42
C GLU A 55 16.37 6.68 17.99
N GLY A 56 15.38 7.21 18.67
CA GLY A 56 15.26 8.65 18.73
C GLY A 56 13.92 9.34 18.64
N SER A 57 12.74 8.74 18.40
CA SER A 57 11.58 9.62 18.30
C SER A 57 10.15 9.10 18.51
N HIS A 58 9.88 7.83 18.71
CA HIS A 58 8.47 7.44 18.97
C HIS A 58 8.31 6.65 20.27
N ASP A 59 7.80 7.33 21.31
CA ASP A 59 7.38 6.72 22.58
C ASP A 59 6.07 5.92 22.46
N LYS A 60 5.38 5.99 21.30
CA LYS A 60 4.09 5.34 21.12
C LYS A 60 4.19 4.07 20.29
N GLU A 61 3.51 3.03 20.74
CA GLU A 61 3.32 1.83 19.94
C GLU A 61 2.53 2.12 18.66
N ILE A 62 2.85 1.39 17.59
CA ILE A 62 2.15 1.50 16.31
C ILE A 62 1.03 0.47 16.23
N GLY A 63 -0.13 0.93 15.78
CA GLY A 63 -1.23 0.09 15.33
C GLY A 63 -1.46 0.24 13.84
N VAL A 64 -2.03 -0.78 13.21
CA VAL A 64 -2.35 -0.80 11.78
C VAL A 64 -3.84 -0.96 11.60
N VAL A 65 -4.45 -0.06 10.82
CA VAL A 65 -5.80 -0.26 10.28
C VAL A 65 -5.68 -0.61 8.81
N LEU A 66 -6.12 -1.82 8.45
CA LEU A 66 -6.15 -2.28 7.06
C LEU A 66 -7.58 -2.22 6.54
N VAL A 67 -7.79 -1.44 5.49
CA VAL A 67 -9.06 -1.29 4.78
C VAL A 67 -8.91 -1.96 3.43
N SER A 68 -9.80 -2.89 3.09
CA SER A 68 -9.71 -3.59 1.82
C SER A 68 -11.02 -3.53 1.03
N TRP A 69 -10.92 -3.15 -0.26
CA TRP A 69 -12.01 -3.15 -1.23
C TRP A 69 -12.00 -4.37 -2.15
N MET A 70 -10.97 -5.21 -2.05
CA MET A 70 -10.77 -6.34 -2.97
C MET A 70 -10.69 -7.70 -2.27
N ARG A 71 -10.40 -7.72 -0.96
CA ARG A 71 -10.06 -8.97 -0.27
C ARG A 71 -10.60 -8.97 1.15
N ASP A 72 -10.98 -10.15 1.62
CA ASP A 72 -11.50 -10.37 2.96
C ASP A 72 -10.39 -10.49 4.03
N LEU A 73 -10.81 -10.52 5.29
CA LEU A 73 -9.91 -10.69 6.42
C LEU A 73 -9.15 -12.03 6.40
N ALA A 74 -9.77 -13.09 5.87
CA ALA A 74 -9.14 -14.41 5.82
C ALA A 74 -7.94 -14.41 4.88
N PHE A 75 -8.07 -13.74 3.71
CA PHE A 75 -6.97 -13.52 2.79
C PHE A 75 -5.81 -12.79 3.48
N TRP A 76 -6.09 -11.64 4.12
CA TRP A 76 -5.05 -10.81 4.74
C TRP A 76 -4.37 -11.47 5.93
N LYS A 77 -5.09 -12.21 6.76
CA LYS A 77 -4.50 -13.03 7.84
C LYS A 77 -3.50 -14.04 7.30
N ASN A 78 -3.87 -14.74 6.23
CA ASN A 78 -3.00 -15.74 5.60
C ASN A 78 -1.78 -15.07 4.93
N GLU A 79 -2.00 -13.98 4.21
CA GLU A 79 -0.95 -13.30 3.46
C GLU A 79 0.09 -12.65 4.38
N ILE A 80 -0.34 -11.92 5.41
CA ILE A 80 0.56 -11.32 6.40
C ILE A 80 1.34 -12.40 7.15
N ARG A 81 0.66 -13.47 7.58
CA ARG A 81 1.34 -14.59 8.25
C ARG A 81 2.35 -15.28 7.34
N ARG A 82 2.01 -15.50 6.08
CA ARG A 82 2.86 -16.15 5.08
C ARG A 82 4.10 -15.32 4.77
N THR A 83 3.96 -14.00 4.64
CA THR A 83 5.03 -13.09 4.23
C THR A 83 5.93 -12.65 5.39
N THR A 84 5.39 -12.49 6.59
CA THR A 84 6.10 -11.88 7.74
C THR A 84 6.15 -12.74 8.99
N GLY A 85 5.32 -13.79 9.07
CA GLY A 85 5.19 -14.63 10.26
C GLY A 85 4.29 -14.05 11.35
N VAL A 86 3.75 -12.84 11.18
CA VAL A 86 2.90 -12.18 12.18
C VAL A 86 1.55 -12.88 12.28
N ASP A 87 1.14 -13.20 13.51
CA ASP A 87 -0.21 -13.68 13.81
C ASP A 87 -1.15 -12.49 14.01
N VAL A 88 -1.87 -12.13 12.95
CA VAL A 88 -2.83 -11.01 12.94
C VAL A 88 -3.90 -11.17 14.02
N ALA A 89 -4.35 -12.41 14.31
CA ALA A 89 -5.36 -12.63 15.34
C ALA A 89 -4.82 -12.33 16.76
N LYS A 90 -3.53 -12.59 17.01
CA LYS A 90 -2.87 -12.23 18.25
C LYS A 90 -2.76 -10.70 18.37
N VAL A 91 -2.23 -10.05 17.34
CA VAL A 91 -2.02 -8.58 17.32
C VAL A 91 -3.34 -7.81 17.41
N ALA A 92 -4.43 -8.34 16.81
CA ALA A 92 -5.77 -7.77 16.92
C ALA A 92 -6.31 -7.85 18.37
N ARG A 93 -6.07 -8.96 19.09
CA ARG A 93 -6.43 -9.08 20.52
C ARG A 93 -5.63 -8.12 21.40
N GLU A 94 -4.42 -7.79 21.01
CA GLU A 94 -3.58 -6.77 21.67
C GLU A 94 -4.03 -5.33 21.33
N GLY A 95 -5.06 -5.17 20.48
CA GLY A 95 -5.58 -3.89 20.05
C GLY A 95 -4.65 -3.10 19.11
N ARG A 96 -3.72 -3.79 18.42
CA ARG A 96 -2.75 -3.19 17.49
C ARG A 96 -3.14 -3.35 16.02
N PHE A 97 -4.20 -4.09 15.73
CA PHE A 97 -4.66 -4.32 14.36
C PHE A 97 -6.17 -4.18 14.26
N GLY A 98 -6.63 -3.35 13.33
CA GLY A 98 -8.02 -3.21 12.90
C GLY A 98 -8.16 -3.62 11.42
N PHE A 99 -9.31 -4.21 11.08
CA PHE A 99 -9.65 -4.54 9.70
C PHE A 99 -11.02 -3.97 9.34
N VAL A 100 -11.10 -3.30 8.21
CA VAL A 100 -12.36 -2.79 7.65
C VAL A 100 -12.61 -3.50 6.32
N ASP A 101 -13.66 -4.33 6.31
CA ASP A 101 -14.09 -5.10 5.14
C ASP A 101 -15.03 -4.25 4.28
N CYS A 102 -14.47 -3.51 3.35
CA CYS A 102 -15.26 -2.79 2.36
C CYS A 102 -15.69 -3.70 1.20
N PHE A 103 -15.02 -4.84 0.99
CA PHE A 103 -15.31 -5.76 -0.10
C PHE A 103 -16.69 -6.44 0.08
N THR A 104 -16.94 -7.03 1.24
CA THR A 104 -18.26 -7.66 1.51
C THR A 104 -19.34 -6.63 1.71
N THR A 105 -19.01 -5.48 2.29
CA THR A 105 -19.96 -4.39 2.54
C THR A 105 -20.51 -3.75 1.26
N LEU A 106 -19.69 -3.69 0.19
CA LEU A 106 -20.12 -3.15 -1.12
C LEU A 106 -21.33 -3.88 -1.70
N SER A 107 -21.46 -5.19 -1.43
CA SER A 107 -22.60 -5.99 -1.93
C SER A 107 -23.93 -5.61 -1.28
N ASP A 108 -23.92 -5.08 -0.08
CA ASP A 108 -25.10 -4.84 0.75
C ASP A 108 -25.47 -3.35 0.82
N MET A 109 -24.63 -2.46 0.33
CA MET A 109 -24.84 -1.03 0.38
C MET A 109 -25.62 -0.49 -0.83
N LYS A 110 -26.42 0.53 -0.58
CA LYS A 110 -26.99 1.36 -1.64
C LYS A 110 -25.95 2.38 -2.09
N GLU A 111 -25.92 2.73 -3.36
CA GLU A 111 -24.99 3.72 -3.93
C GLU A 111 -25.04 5.06 -3.18
N GLU A 112 -26.26 5.49 -2.79
CA GLU A 112 -26.45 6.69 -1.99
C GLU A 112 -25.90 6.52 -0.57
N GLY A 113 -24.85 7.30 -0.24
CA GLY A 113 -24.26 7.34 1.10
C GLY A 113 -23.11 6.36 1.34
N ILE A 114 -22.70 5.58 0.33
CA ILE A 114 -21.62 4.59 0.46
C ILE A 114 -20.30 5.20 0.95
N MET A 115 -19.95 6.38 0.44
CA MET A 115 -18.71 7.08 0.83
C MET A 115 -18.73 7.49 2.31
N ALA A 116 -19.87 8.04 2.77
CA ALA A 116 -20.01 8.46 4.17
C ALA A 116 -20.01 7.26 5.14
N GLU A 117 -20.61 6.15 4.76
CA GLU A 117 -20.59 4.95 5.61
C GLU A 117 -19.19 4.33 5.66
N MET A 118 -18.45 4.29 4.55
CA MET A 118 -17.06 3.86 4.53
C MET A 118 -16.17 4.75 5.41
N GLU A 119 -16.32 6.08 5.30
CA GLU A 119 -15.61 7.02 6.15
C GLU A 119 -15.88 6.75 7.64
N LYS A 120 -17.13 6.56 8.01
CA LYS A 120 -17.55 6.24 9.37
C LYS A 120 -16.94 4.91 9.86
N MET A 121 -16.99 3.85 9.04
CA MET A 121 -16.42 2.54 9.40
C MET A 121 -14.90 2.63 9.63
N VAL A 122 -14.18 3.30 8.74
CA VAL A 122 -12.72 3.46 8.84
C VAL A 122 -12.36 4.34 10.03
N THR A 123 -13.05 5.46 10.22
CA THR A 123 -12.85 6.36 11.36
C THR A 123 -13.10 5.65 12.68
N ALA A 124 -14.12 4.79 12.77
CA ALA A 124 -14.38 4.00 13.97
C ALA A 124 -13.22 3.03 14.28
N ALA A 125 -12.67 2.36 13.26
CA ALA A 125 -11.53 1.45 13.42
C ALA A 125 -10.26 2.21 13.84
N ILE A 126 -9.99 3.37 13.26
CA ILE A 126 -8.88 4.25 13.67
C ILE A 126 -9.04 4.67 15.13
N THR A 127 -10.23 5.14 15.51
CA THR A 127 -10.53 5.62 16.87
C THR A 127 -10.28 4.54 17.91
N GLN A 128 -10.64 3.28 17.65
CA GLN A 128 -10.42 2.16 18.56
C GLN A 128 -8.94 1.96 18.91
N ILE A 129 -8.03 2.16 17.94
CA ILE A 129 -6.59 2.03 18.16
C ILE A 129 -6.03 3.27 18.85
N VAL A 130 -6.43 4.46 18.42
CA VAL A 130 -5.99 5.74 19.01
C VAL A 130 -6.37 5.83 20.50
N GLN A 131 -7.55 5.34 20.89
CA GLN A 131 -7.97 5.28 22.31
C GLN A 131 -7.03 4.46 23.19
N GLN A 132 -6.24 3.57 22.61
CA GLN A 132 -5.20 2.80 23.31
C GLN A 132 -3.84 3.52 23.33
N LYS A 133 -3.81 4.81 23.02
CA LYS A 133 -2.60 5.67 22.98
C LYS A 133 -1.56 5.21 21.97
N ARG A 134 -2.01 4.69 20.83
CA ARG A 134 -1.15 4.25 19.72
C ARG A 134 -1.27 5.19 18.54
N ASP A 135 -0.18 5.33 17.80
CA ASP A 135 -0.20 5.96 16.50
C ASP A 135 -0.67 4.94 15.45
N VAL A 136 -1.46 5.39 14.49
CA VAL A 136 -2.08 4.53 13.49
C VAL A 136 -1.40 4.69 12.15
N VAL A 137 -1.02 3.58 11.53
CA VAL A 137 -0.73 3.53 10.09
C VAL A 137 -1.92 2.96 9.36
N LEU A 138 -2.45 3.73 8.41
CA LEU A 138 -3.60 3.35 7.59
C LEU A 138 -3.12 2.66 6.33
N VAL A 139 -3.54 1.41 6.13
CA VAL A 139 -3.23 0.62 4.93
C VAL A 139 -4.50 0.46 4.11
N LEU A 140 -4.48 0.98 2.88
CA LEU A 140 -5.61 1.03 1.95
C LEU A 140 -5.36 0.05 0.79
N ASP A 141 -6.11 -1.04 0.71
CA ASP A 141 -5.98 -2.03 -0.34
C ASP A 141 -7.02 -1.79 -1.44
N SER A 142 -6.55 -1.32 -2.58
CA SER A 142 -7.32 -1.13 -3.82
C SER A 142 -8.56 -0.22 -3.69
N PRO A 143 -8.44 1.01 -3.16
CA PRO A 143 -9.54 1.97 -3.10
C PRO A 143 -10.04 2.37 -4.50
N ASP A 144 -9.21 2.27 -5.53
CA ASP A 144 -9.54 2.49 -6.95
C ASP A 144 -10.63 1.53 -7.47
N THR A 145 -10.94 0.46 -6.75
CA THR A 145 -12.11 -0.40 -7.02
C THR A 145 -13.41 0.39 -7.03
N LEU A 146 -13.53 1.45 -6.23
CA LEU A 146 -14.71 2.31 -6.22
C LEU A 146 -14.89 3.07 -7.54
N LEU A 147 -13.79 3.45 -8.20
CA LEU A 147 -13.82 4.06 -9.54
C LEU A 147 -14.19 3.02 -10.59
N ALA A 148 -13.62 1.82 -10.50
CA ALA A 148 -13.90 0.72 -11.43
C ALA A 148 -15.38 0.29 -11.38
N LEU A 149 -16.02 0.40 -10.22
CA LEU A 149 -17.45 0.14 -10.01
C LEU A 149 -18.34 1.36 -10.30
N ASN A 150 -17.74 2.50 -10.69
CA ASN A 150 -18.43 3.76 -10.94
C ASN A 150 -19.28 4.25 -9.73
N LEU A 151 -18.80 4.00 -8.51
CA LEU A 151 -19.47 4.38 -7.26
C LEU A 151 -19.07 5.78 -6.77
N CYS A 152 -17.98 6.33 -7.30
CA CYS A 152 -17.52 7.68 -7.00
C CYS A 152 -16.65 8.23 -8.14
N THR A 153 -16.37 9.53 -8.10
CA THR A 153 -15.37 10.19 -8.95
C THR A 153 -14.01 10.18 -8.26
N ALA A 154 -12.94 10.41 -9.03
CA ALA A 154 -11.58 10.59 -8.48
C ALA A 154 -11.53 11.68 -7.42
N GLN A 155 -12.24 12.79 -7.63
CA GLN A 155 -12.32 13.89 -6.68
C GLN A 155 -12.95 13.47 -5.35
N GLN A 156 -14.07 12.74 -5.40
CA GLN A 156 -14.75 12.25 -4.19
C GLN A 156 -13.87 11.26 -3.43
N LEU A 157 -13.21 10.33 -4.14
CA LEU A 157 -12.29 9.38 -3.54
C LEU A 157 -11.08 10.07 -2.91
N ASN A 158 -10.47 11.02 -3.60
CA ASN A 158 -9.35 11.81 -3.07
C ASN A 158 -9.75 12.59 -1.81
N THR A 159 -10.95 13.16 -1.78
CA THR A 159 -11.48 13.88 -0.60
C THR A 159 -11.64 12.93 0.59
N LEU A 160 -12.21 11.74 0.37
CA LEU A 160 -12.32 10.72 1.41
C LEU A 160 -10.94 10.31 1.95
N LEU A 161 -10.02 9.96 1.06
CA LEU A 161 -8.68 9.53 1.47
C LEU A 161 -7.91 10.63 2.21
N LEU A 162 -8.05 11.88 1.80
CA LEU A 162 -7.43 13.02 2.49
C LEU A 162 -8.00 13.18 3.90
N ALA A 163 -9.33 13.09 4.07
CA ALA A 163 -9.97 13.15 5.38
C ALA A 163 -9.48 12.03 6.31
N LEU A 164 -9.40 10.80 5.81
CA LEU A 164 -8.90 9.66 6.60
C LEU A 164 -7.42 9.81 6.97
N ARG A 165 -6.59 10.27 6.04
CA ARG A 165 -5.14 10.47 6.24
C ARG A 165 -4.84 11.55 7.29
N SER A 166 -5.68 12.58 7.40
CA SER A 166 -5.50 13.65 8.40
C SER A 166 -5.64 13.18 9.85
N SER A 167 -6.19 11.98 10.07
CA SER A 167 -6.45 11.41 11.41
C SER A 167 -5.48 10.31 11.82
N VAL A 168 -4.45 10.02 11.01
CA VAL A 168 -3.49 8.94 11.23
C VAL A 168 -2.06 9.44 11.12
N HIS A 169 -1.10 8.67 11.67
CA HIS A 169 0.32 9.00 11.59
C HIS A 169 0.82 9.01 10.14
N SER A 170 0.55 7.95 9.38
CA SER A 170 0.93 7.84 7.98
C SER A 170 0.03 6.85 7.24
N SER A 171 0.15 6.79 5.93
CA SER A 171 -0.70 5.93 5.10
C SER A 171 0.08 5.21 4.00
N ILE A 172 -0.43 4.03 3.64
CA ILE A 172 0.07 3.21 2.54
C ILE A 172 -1.14 2.83 1.69
N ALA A 173 -1.12 3.15 0.41
CA ALA A 173 -2.22 2.82 -0.50
C ALA A 173 -1.72 1.93 -1.64
N SER A 174 -2.47 0.89 -1.97
CA SER A 174 -2.22 0.07 -3.17
C SER A 174 -3.29 0.33 -4.22
N VAL A 175 -2.88 0.50 -5.48
CA VAL A 175 -3.76 0.82 -6.61
C VAL A 175 -3.31 0.11 -7.89
N SER A 176 -4.22 -0.05 -8.84
CA SER A 176 -3.90 -0.48 -10.20
C SER A 176 -3.28 0.67 -11.00
N ALA A 177 -2.22 0.35 -11.77
CA ALA A 177 -1.54 1.30 -12.64
C ALA A 177 -1.35 0.72 -14.05
N ASP A 178 -2.38 0.06 -14.55
CA ASP A 178 -2.38 -0.49 -15.90
C ASP A 178 -2.31 0.62 -16.96
N LEU A 179 -1.44 0.43 -17.95
CA LEU A 179 -1.24 1.43 -19.00
C LEU A 179 -2.54 1.92 -19.65
N PRO A 180 -3.53 1.07 -19.99
CA PRO A 180 -4.79 1.54 -20.55
C PRO A 180 -5.55 2.50 -19.62
N LEU A 181 -5.48 2.28 -18.29
CA LEU A 181 -6.15 3.15 -17.31
C LEU A 181 -5.42 4.47 -17.11
N LEU A 182 -4.09 4.51 -17.35
CA LEU A 182 -3.28 5.71 -17.20
C LEU A 182 -3.09 6.47 -18.52
N ALA A 183 -3.43 5.88 -19.65
CA ALA A 183 -3.22 6.46 -20.98
C ALA A 183 -3.96 7.79 -21.17
N ALA A 184 -5.08 8.00 -20.45
CA ALA A 184 -5.81 9.28 -20.48
C ALA A 184 -4.98 10.49 -20.02
N ALA A 185 -3.89 10.25 -19.29
CA ALA A 185 -2.97 11.30 -18.84
C ALA A 185 -1.88 11.63 -19.85
N THR A 186 -1.76 10.86 -20.94
CA THR A 186 -0.76 11.09 -21.99
C THR A 186 -1.38 11.79 -23.19
N SER A 187 -0.64 12.75 -23.78
CA SER A 187 -1.11 13.53 -24.93
C SER A 187 -1.13 12.76 -26.26
N ASP A 188 -0.66 11.51 -26.28
CA ASP A 188 -0.48 10.71 -27.51
C ASP A 188 -1.69 9.82 -27.84
N MET A 189 -2.87 10.12 -27.31
CA MET A 189 -4.05 9.31 -27.58
C MET A 189 -4.76 9.74 -28.86
N ASP A 190 -4.77 8.85 -29.86
CA ASP A 190 -5.57 8.99 -31.08
C ASP A 190 -7.09 8.86 -30.84
N ARG A 191 -7.52 8.55 -29.60
CA ARG A 191 -8.90 8.36 -29.23
C ARG A 191 -9.29 9.16 -28.00
N ILE A 192 -10.57 9.47 -27.87
CA ILE A 192 -11.15 10.08 -26.66
C ILE A 192 -11.13 9.02 -25.55
N PRO A 193 -10.52 9.30 -24.38
CA PRO A 193 -10.51 8.37 -23.26
C PRO A 193 -11.92 8.14 -22.71
N THR A 194 -12.16 6.96 -22.18
CA THR A 194 -13.42 6.66 -21.48
C THR A 194 -13.47 7.39 -20.13
N PRO A 195 -14.66 7.59 -19.54
CA PRO A 195 -14.78 8.16 -18.20
C PRO A 195 -13.93 7.40 -17.16
N LEU A 196 -13.93 6.06 -17.19
CA LEU A 196 -13.13 5.25 -16.28
C LEU A 196 -11.62 5.52 -16.41
N GLU A 197 -11.10 5.57 -17.63
CA GLU A 197 -9.70 5.89 -17.88
C GLU A 197 -9.34 7.29 -17.36
N THR A 198 -10.24 8.26 -17.55
CA THR A 198 -10.02 9.63 -17.07
C THR A 198 -9.99 9.68 -15.54
N GLU A 199 -10.95 9.05 -14.87
CA GLU A 199 -11.04 9.02 -13.41
C GLU A 199 -9.87 8.25 -12.80
N CYS A 200 -9.52 7.07 -13.32
CA CYS A 200 -8.39 6.29 -12.84
C CYS A 200 -7.07 7.03 -13.01
N ALA A 201 -6.81 7.62 -14.18
CA ALA A 201 -5.59 8.38 -14.43
C ALA A 201 -5.48 9.59 -13.49
N ALA A 202 -6.55 10.37 -13.34
CA ALA A 202 -6.59 11.52 -12.44
C ALA A 202 -6.30 11.11 -11.00
N PHE A 203 -6.92 10.03 -10.52
CA PHE A 203 -6.73 9.52 -9.16
C PHE A 203 -5.29 9.06 -8.92
N VAL A 204 -4.78 8.15 -9.75
CA VAL A 204 -3.43 7.56 -9.54
C VAL A 204 -2.34 8.61 -9.62
N ILE A 205 -2.42 9.55 -10.58
CA ILE A 205 -1.46 10.62 -10.71
C ILE A 205 -1.50 11.54 -9.49
N GLN A 206 -2.68 11.89 -9.00
CA GLN A 206 -2.80 12.72 -7.81
C GLN A 206 -2.24 12.00 -6.58
N GLN A 207 -2.49 10.70 -6.41
CA GLN A 207 -1.88 9.93 -5.32
C GLN A 207 -0.35 9.88 -5.44
N ALA A 208 0.20 9.72 -6.64
CA ALA A 208 1.64 9.74 -6.87
C ALA A 208 2.28 11.10 -6.53
N HIS A 209 1.61 12.20 -6.86
CA HIS A 209 2.06 13.55 -6.47
C HIS A 209 2.04 13.78 -4.96
N MET A 210 1.06 13.20 -4.25
CA MET A 210 0.96 13.33 -2.79
C MET A 210 1.82 12.31 -2.03
N SER A 211 2.42 11.35 -2.71
CA SER A 211 3.23 10.32 -2.07
C SER A 211 4.67 10.77 -1.85
N ARG A 212 5.29 10.27 -0.76
CA ARG A 212 6.72 10.40 -0.51
C ARG A 212 7.52 9.56 -1.51
N PHE A 213 7.09 8.33 -1.75
CA PHE A 213 7.62 7.49 -2.83
C PHE A 213 6.55 6.54 -3.38
N VAL A 214 6.81 6.08 -4.60
CA VAL A 214 6.00 5.10 -5.30
C VAL A 214 6.79 3.80 -5.46
N MET A 215 6.22 2.68 -5.05
CA MET A 215 6.74 1.34 -5.35
C MET A 215 5.87 0.69 -6.41
N SER A 216 6.42 0.50 -7.60
CA SER A 216 5.70 -0.07 -8.74
C SER A 216 6.15 -1.51 -8.98
N VAL A 217 5.19 -2.42 -9.18
CA VAL A 217 5.48 -3.77 -9.69
C VAL A 217 4.84 -3.95 -11.07
N ARG A 218 5.62 -4.49 -12.01
CA ARG A 218 5.19 -4.74 -13.38
C ARG A 218 5.80 -6.02 -13.93
N GLU A 219 5.23 -6.55 -14.98
CA GLU A 219 5.80 -7.67 -15.69
C GLU A 219 7.15 -7.30 -16.36
N LEU A 220 7.91 -8.33 -16.71
CA LEU A 220 9.09 -8.17 -17.53
C LEU A 220 8.69 -7.79 -18.96
N ASP A 221 9.44 -6.90 -19.59
CA ASP A 221 9.23 -6.51 -21.00
C ASP A 221 9.36 -7.71 -21.96
N THR A 222 10.10 -8.76 -21.54
CA THR A 222 10.29 -10.02 -22.27
C THR A 222 9.19 -11.05 -22.00
N GLY A 223 8.18 -10.73 -21.18
CA GLY A 223 7.13 -11.65 -20.77
C GLY A 223 7.47 -12.49 -19.54
N ALA A 224 6.62 -13.44 -19.22
CA ALA A 224 6.72 -14.25 -18.01
C ALA A 224 7.98 -15.11 -17.97
N ALA A 225 8.71 -15.10 -16.86
CA ALA A 225 9.85 -15.97 -16.58
C ALA A 225 9.57 -16.90 -15.40
N LYS A 226 10.17 -18.08 -15.38
CA LYS A 226 9.94 -19.06 -14.29
C LYS A 226 10.55 -18.63 -12.96
N ASP A 227 11.64 -17.86 -13.02
CA ASP A 227 12.48 -17.52 -11.87
C ASP A 227 12.31 -16.06 -11.41
N ILE A 228 11.44 -15.30 -12.07
CA ILE A 228 11.20 -13.88 -11.82
C ILE A 228 9.71 -13.61 -11.90
N SER A 229 9.16 -12.97 -10.87
CA SER A 229 7.75 -12.55 -10.85
C SER A 229 7.52 -11.21 -11.56
N GLY A 230 8.57 -10.38 -11.66
CA GLY A 230 8.47 -9.08 -12.32
C GLY A 230 9.59 -8.12 -11.94
N VAL A 231 9.38 -6.86 -12.26
CA VAL A 231 10.25 -5.73 -11.93
C VAL A 231 9.62 -4.95 -10.80
N LEU A 232 10.39 -4.66 -9.78
CA LEU A 232 10.06 -3.72 -8.70
C LEU A 232 10.87 -2.44 -8.93
N ARG A 233 10.18 -1.32 -8.98
CA ARG A 233 10.81 0.00 -9.08
C ARG A 233 10.35 0.87 -7.93
N VAL A 234 11.28 1.59 -7.32
CA VAL A 234 11.02 2.64 -6.34
C VAL A 234 11.43 3.97 -6.94
N THR A 235 10.51 4.92 -6.94
CA THR A 235 10.75 6.30 -7.38
C THR A 235 10.28 7.28 -6.32
N ARG A 236 10.88 8.46 -6.28
CA ARG A 236 10.37 9.55 -5.45
C ARG A 236 8.96 9.92 -5.89
N GLY A 237 8.09 10.19 -4.94
CA GLY A 237 6.79 10.79 -5.20
C GLY A 237 6.88 12.32 -5.18
N GLY A 238 5.78 13.00 -5.52
CA GLY A 238 5.77 14.45 -5.55
C GLY A 238 6.10 15.10 -4.21
N ALA A 239 5.59 14.55 -3.11
CA ALA A 239 5.83 15.09 -1.76
C ALA A 239 7.31 15.03 -1.32
N ALA A 240 8.11 14.13 -1.89
CA ALA A 240 9.54 14.06 -1.56
C ALA A 240 10.37 15.24 -2.11
N TYR A 241 9.79 16.04 -2.98
CA TYR A 241 10.45 17.25 -3.53
C TYR A 241 10.09 18.52 -2.74
N ASP A 242 9.07 18.44 -1.88
CA ASP A 242 8.61 19.55 -1.05
C ASP A 242 9.23 19.52 0.37
N GLU A 243 9.85 18.38 0.74
CA GLU A 243 10.55 18.25 2.02
C GLU A 243 11.91 18.94 1.93
N ASP A 244 12.17 19.91 2.84
CA ASP A 244 13.47 20.54 2.97
C ASP A 244 14.53 19.45 3.30
N GLU A 245 15.68 19.48 2.62
CA GLU A 245 16.75 18.47 2.68
C GLU A 245 17.35 18.29 4.10
N GLU A 246 17.01 19.15 5.06
CA GLU A 246 17.64 19.18 6.38
C GLU A 246 17.09 18.12 7.37
N ASP A 247 15.86 17.58 7.19
CA ASP A 247 15.24 16.67 8.17
C ASP A 247 14.76 15.31 7.63
N GLY A 248 14.89 15.01 6.35
CA GLY A 248 14.37 13.80 5.73
C GLY A 248 15.45 12.84 5.21
N GLU A 249 15.43 11.58 5.64
CA GLU A 249 16.23 10.52 5.00
C GLU A 249 15.85 10.45 3.51
N GLU A 250 16.79 10.73 2.61
CA GLU A 250 16.57 10.79 1.17
C GLU A 250 16.03 9.44 0.65
N VAL A 251 14.93 9.48 -0.10
CA VAL A 251 14.37 8.27 -0.73
C VAL A 251 15.32 7.80 -1.83
N LYS A 252 15.98 6.69 -1.61
CA LYS A 252 16.85 6.06 -2.61
C LYS A 252 16.01 5.40 -3.70
N GLU A 253 16.11 5.89 -4.92
CA GLU A 253 15.46 5.25 -6.06
C GLU A 253 16.17 3.96 -6.44
N MET A 254 15.40 2.94 -6.84
CA MET A 254 15.96 1.67 -7.32
C MET A 254 15.05 1.00 -8.34
N GLU A 255 15.64 0.17 -9.18
CA GLU A 255 14.93 -0.81 -10.00
C GLU A 255 15.59 -2.19 -9.81
N ALA A 256 14.78 -3.19 -9.50
CA ALA A 256 15.23 -4.53 -9.18
C ALA A 256 14.28 -5.59 -9.75
N LEU A 257 14.77 -6.78 -9.97
CA LEU A 257 13.93 -7.95 -10.25
C LEU A 257 13.43 -8.54 -8.94
N TYR A 258 12.22 -9.09 -8.93
CA TYR A 258 11.71 -9.77 -7.75
C TYR A 258 11.11 -11.14 -8.09
N LEU A 259 11.16 -12.04 -7.13
CA LEU A 259 10.51 -13.35 -7.17
C LEU A 259 9.69 -13.54 -5.89
N VAL A 260 8.38 -13.72 -6.04
CA VAL A 260 7.51 -14.16 -4.94
C VAL A 260 7.36 -15.67 -5.00
N GLN A 261 7.82 -16.36 -3.97
CA GLN A 261 7.75 -17.80 -3.87
C GLN A 261 6.39 -18.25 -3.30
N LYS A 262 6.04 -19.52 -3.52
CA LYS A 262 4.77 -20.10 -3.03
C LYS A 262 4.60 -20.05 -1.51
N ASP A 263 5.70 -20.02 -0.78
CA ASP A 263 5.72 -19.92 0.69
C ASP A 263 5.60 -18.48 1.21
N GLY A 264 5.45 -17.48 0.32
CA GLY A 264 5.33 -16.07 0.67
C GLY A 264 6.66 -15.32 0.79
N ASN A 265 7.79 -16.02 0.69
CA ASN A 265 9.07 -15.35 0.64
C ASN A 265 9.21 -14.57 -0.66
N ALA A 266 9.69 -13.34 -0.57
CA ALA A 266 10.09 -12.56 -1.73
C ALA A 266 11.63 -12.45 -1.74
N ARG A 267 12.20 -12.58 -2.91
CA ARG A 267 13.60 -12.26 -3.18
C ARG A 267 13.65 -11.06 -4.09
N VAL A 268 14.61 -10.18 -3.86
CA VAL A 268 14.84 -9.00 -4.70
C VAL A 268 16.29 -9.09 -5.17
N PHE A 269 16.49 -8.91 -6.46
CA PHE A 269 17.78 -9.06 -7.13
C PHE A 269 18.12 -7.75 -7.83
N GLU A 270 19.35 -7.30 -7.68
CA GLU A 270 19.83 -6.20 -8.51
C GLU A 270 19.86 -6.63 -9.98
N ARG A 271 19.48 -5.71 -10.88
CA ARG A 271 19.52 -5.95 -12.34
C ARG A 271 20.98 -6.20 -12.75
N GLY A 272 21.30 -7.42 -13.18
CA GLY A 272 22.65 -7.82 -13.62
C GLY A 272 23.44 -8.67 -12.59
N SER A 273 22.94 -8.93 -11.38
CA SER A 273 23.54 -9.91 -10.50
C SER A 273 23.09 -11.32 -10.92
N SER A 274 24.00 -12.06 -11.58
CA SER A 274 23.81 -13.50 -11.81
C SER A 274 23.82 -14.18 -10.45
N SER A 275 22.69 -14.77 -10.03
CA SER A 275 22.71 -15.71 -8.91
C SER A 275 23.48 -16.94 -9.35
N MET A 276 24.72 -17.11 -8.89
CA MET A 276 25.37 -18.41 -8.86
C MET A 276 24.69 -19.32 -7.83
#